data_d1d50f2076d008d859754c07fa30cfe1
#
_entry.id   d1d50f2076d008d859754c07fa30cfe1
#
_cell.length_a   1.000
_cell.length_b   1.000
_cell.length_c   1.000
_cell.angle_alpha   90.00
_cell.angle_beta   90.00
_cell.angle_gamma   90.00
#
_symmetry.space_group_name_H-M   'P 1'
#
loop_
_entity.id
_entity.type
_entity.pdbx_description
1 polymer ?
#
loop_
_entity_poly.entity_id
_entity_poly.type
_entity_poly.pdbx_seq_one_letter_code
_entity_poly.pdbx_strand_id
1 'polypeptide(L)'
;MKYKAICKTCGNIDHGEDPTQITTIDFYSDNIEDLQYIVRDYIEVEELGAGNWIGGFVYCSNEYIGKISYNGRFWDKNHEYGRIDIC
;
A
#
# COMPACT_ATOMS: atom_id res chain seq x y z
N MET A 1 11.41 -8.91 -11.07
CA MET A 1 11.49 -7.74 -10.22
C MET A 1 11.65 -8.12 -8.77
N LYS A 2 12.38 -7.35 -8.02
CA LYS A 2 12.79 -7.73 -6.66
C LYS A 2 11.68 -7.58 -5.63
N TYR A 3 10.89 -6.53 -5.75
CA TYR A 3 9.86 -6.20 -4.76
C TYR A 3 8.47 -6.26 -5.36
N LYS A 4 7.51 -6.64 -4.50
CA LYS A 4 6.10 -6.66 -4.86
C LYS A 4 5.32 -5.93 -3.76
N ALA A 5 4.41 -5.04 -4.14
CA ALA A 5 3.46 -4.43 -3.21
C ALA A 5 2.08 -4.96 -3.53
N ILE A 6 1.45 -5.60 -2.56
CA ILE A 6 0.06 -6.06 -2.66
C ILE A 6 -0.79 -5.00 -1.99
N CYS A 7 -1.51 -4.22 -2.81
CA CYS A 7 -2.32 -3.12 -2.32
C CYS A 7 -3.75 -3.55 -2.14
N LYS A 8 -4.28 -3.35 -0.95
CA LYS A 8 -5.64 -3.71 -0.61
C LYS A 8 -6.46 -2.49 -0.26
N THR A 9 -7.65 -2.40 -0.85
CA THR A 9 -8.57 -1.30 -0.59
C THR A 9 -9.95 -1.86 -0.30
N CYS A 10 -10.77 -1.09 0.42
CA CYS A 10 -12.17 -1.45 0.68
C CYS A 10 -13.09 -0.39 0.10
N GLY A 11 -14.37 -0.73 0.01
CA GLY A 11 -15.37 0.21 -0.47
C GLY A 11 -15.53 1.39 0.48
N ASN A 12 -15.92 2.54 -0.08
CA ASN A 12 -16.13 3.76 0.69
C ASN A 12 -17.63 3.96 0.93
N ILE A 13 -18.04 3.87 2.18
CA ILE A 13 -19.43 4.04 2.59
C ILE A 13 -20.00 5.40 2.15
N ASP A 14 -19.17 6.44 2.22
CA ASP A 14 -19.59 7.80 1.84
C ASP A 14 -19.94 7.91 0.36
N HIS A 15 -19.43 7.00 -0.47
CA HIS A 15 -19.73 6.95 -1.89
C HIS A 15 -20.75 5.86 -2.22
N GLY A 16 -21.39 5.27 -1.22
CA GLY A 16 -22.37 4.22 -1.43
C GLY A 16 -21.78 2.86 -1.77
N GLU A 17 -20.50 2.68 -1.56
CA GLU A 17 -19.81 1.42 -1.82
C GLU A 17 -19.87 0.51 -0.59
N ASP A 18 -19.81 -0.79 -0.83
CA ASP A 18 -19.81 -1.79 0.24
C ASP A 18 -18.43 -1.85 0.89
N PRO A 19 -18.31 -1.47 2.19
CA PRO A 19 -17.00 -1.48 2.86
C PRO A 19 -16.43 -2.87 3.08
N THR A 20 -17.22 -3.93 2.87
CA THR A 20 -16.72 -5.31 3.01
C THR A 20 -16.11 -5.83 1.71
N GLN A 21 -16.26 -5.11 0.60
CA GLN A 21 -15.66 -5.49 -0.67
C GLN A 21 -14.20 -5.08 -0.70
N ILE A 22 -13.32 -6.06 -0.79
CA ILE A 22 -11.87 -5.83 -0.80
C ILE A 22 -11.36 -6.00 -2.22
N THR A 23 -10.66 -4.98 -2.70
CA THR A 23 -9.97 -5.02 -3.98
C THR A 23 -8.49 -5.19 -3.73
N THR A 24 -7.86 -6.08 -4.48
CA THR A 24 -6.42 -6.33 -4.34
C THR A 24 -5.75 -6.12 -5.69
N ILE A 25 -4.66 -5.37 -5.69
CA ILE A 25 -3.87 -5.15 -6.89
C ILE A 25 -2.39 -5.23 -6.54
N ASP A 26 -1.60 -5.84 -7.42
CA ASP A 26 -0.16 -6.04 -7.20
C ASP A 26 0.65 -5.11 -8.08
N PHE A 27 1.68 -4.51 -7.49
CA PHE A 27 2.66 -3.72 -8.22
C PHE A 27 4.05 -4.32 -7.99
N TYR A 28 4.93 -4.14 -8.96
CA TYR A 28 6.28 -4.71 -8.92
C TYR A 28 7.30 -3.63 -9.24
N SER A 29 8.46 -3.70 -8.59
CA SER A 29 9.60 -2.83 -8.89
C SER A 29 10.89 -3.43 -8.38
N ASP A 30 12.00 -2.88 -8.84
CA ASP A 30 13.32 -3.30 -8.39
C ASP A 30 13.79 -2.54 -7.16
N ASN A 31 13.07 -1.51 -6.74
CA ASN A 31 13.39 -0.79 -5.51
C ASN A 31 12.14 -0.27 -4.81
N ILE A 32 12.28 0.01 -3.52
CA ILE A 32 11.16 0.41 -2.67
C ILE A 32 10.67 1.82 -3.02
N GLU A 33 11.59 2.72 -3.36
CA GLU A 33 11.19 4.09 -3.71
C GLU A 33 10.23 4.13 -4.89
N ASP A 34 10.49 3.30 -5.91
CA ASP A 34 9.60 3.22 -7.06
C ASP A 34 8.23 2.69 -6.65
N LEU A 35 8.20 1.69 -5.76
CA LEU A 35 6.92 1.20 -5.25
C LEU A 35 6.15 2.28 -4.51
N GLN A 36 6.84 3.10 -3.72
CA GLN A 36 6.19 4.20 -3.02
C GLN A 36 5.56 5.17 -4.01
N TYR A 37 6.25 5.49 -5.09
CA TYR A 37 5.72 6.34 -6.15
C TYR A 37 4.51 5.72 -6.83
N ILE A 38 4.62 4.44 -7.19
CA ILE A 38 3.55 3.72 -7.86
C ILE A 38 2.30 3.69 -6.98
N VAL A 39 2.47 3.40 -5.70
CA VAL A 39 1.35 3.32 -4.77
C VAL A 39 0.70 4.68 -4.57
N ARG A 40 1.49 5.74 -4.42
CA ARG A 40 0.95 7.09 -4.29
C ARG A 40 0.17 7.50 -5.54
N ASP A 41 0.72 7.20 -6.70
CA ASP A 41 0.06 7.50 -7.96
C ASP A 41 -1.26 6.75 -8.08
N TYR A 42 -1.28 5.48 -7.70
CA TYR A 42 -2.48 4.66 -7.70
C TYR A 42 -3.56 5.26 -6.79
N ILE A 43 -3.19 5.65 -5.58
CA ILE A 43 -4.11 6.27 -4.63
C ILE A 43 -4.71 7.56 -5.21
N GLU A 44 -3.88 8.37 -5.83
CA GLU A 44 -4.30 9.64 -6.41
C GLU A 44 -5.19 9.45 -7.63
N VAL A 45 -4.79 8.58 -8.54
CA VAL A 45 -5.54 8.33 -9.78
C VAL A 45 -6.92 7.73 -9.47
N GLU A 46 -6.99 6.82 -8.51
CA GLU A 46 -8.25 6.18 -8.12
C GLU A 46 -9.04 7.01 -7.10
N GLU A 47 -8.51 8.16 -6.74
CA GLU A 47 -9.16 9.08 -5.79
C GLU A 47 -9.52 8.39 -4.47
N LEU A 48 -8.62 7.54 -3.98
CA LEU A 48 -8.85 6.80 -2.75
C LEU A 48 -8.70 7.70 -1.52
N GLY A 49 -9.59 7.54 -0.56
CA GLY A 49 -9.48 8.21 0.72
C GLY A 49 -8.78 7.32 1.74
N ALA A 50 -8.38 7.90 2.87
CA ALA A 50 -7.74 7.14 3.94
C ALA A 50 -8.63 6.01 4.44
N GLY A 51 -9.95 6.19 4.41
CA GLY A 51 -10.91 5.16 4.80
C GLY A 51 -11.01 3.99 3.84
N ASN A 52 -10.50 4.15 2.60
CA ASN A 52 -10.48 3.06 1.60
C ASN A 52 -9.20 2.25 1.65
N TRP A 53 -8.13 2.82 2.18
CA TRP A 53 -6.80 2.23 2.10
C TRP A 53 -6.56 1.26 3.25
N ILE A 54 -6.44 -0.03 2.94
CA ILE A 54 -6.10 -1.04 3.94
C ILE A 54 -4.59 -1.11 4.09
N GLY A 55 -3.86 -1.10 2.98
CA GLY A 55 -2.40 -1.08 3.02
C GLY A 55 -1.78 -1.56 1.73
N GLY A 56 -0.51 -1.20 1.53
CA GLY A 56 0.32 -1.74 0.48
C GLY A 56 1.37 -2.63 1.12
N PHE A 57 1.15 -3.94 1.10
CA PHE A 57 2.02 -4.89 1.78
C PHE A 57 3.18 -5.27 0.88
N VAL A 58 4.41 -5.00 1.33
CA VAL A 58 5.61 -5.14 0.51
C VAL A 58 6.33 -6.44 0.82
N TYR A 59 6.65 -7.16 -0.24
CA TYR A 59 7.35 -8.45 -0.17
C TYR A 59 8.62 -8.38 -1.01
N CYS A 60 9.67 -9.01 -0.51
CA CYS A 60 10.92 -9.21 -1.25
C CYS A 60 11.17 -10.71 -1.31
N SER A 61 11.17 -11.28 -2.53
CA SER A 61 11.34 -12.72 -2.72
C SER A 61 10.37 -13.54 -1.85
N ASN A 62 9.11 -13.11 -1.81
CA ASN A 62 8.04 -13.75 -1.06
C ASN A 62 8.13 -13.59 0.46
N GLU A 63 9.05 -12.78 0.93
CA GLU A 63 9.15 -12.48 2.36
C GLU A 63 8.53 -11.10 2.63
N TYR A 64 7.60 -11.04 3.57
CA TYR A 64 7.00 -9.78 3.97
C TYR A 64 8.04 -8.90 4.68
N ILE A 65 8.25 -7.69 4.17
CA ILE A 65 9.27 -6.79 4.72
C ILE A 65 8.71 -5.48 5.30
N GLY A 66 7.47 -5.15 5.02
CA GLY A 66 6.87 -3.93 5.53
C GLY A 66 5.66 -3.52 4.73
N LYS A 67 5.18 -2.31 4.94
CA LYS A 67 3.99 -1.83 4.24
C LYS A 67 4.14 -0.37 3.83
N ILE A 68 3.39 0.00 2.81
CA ILE A 68 3.29 1.40 2.37
C ILE A 68 1.94 1.94 2.86
N SER A 69 1.99 3.04 3.59
CA SER A 69 0.81 3.67 4.16
C SER A 69 0.10 4.55 3.14
N TYR A 70 -1.06 5.07 3.50
CA TYR A 70 -1.87 5.92 2.65
C TYR A 70 -1.09 7.14 2.11
N ASN A 71 -0.18 7.68 2.91
CA ASN A 71 0.62 8.83 2.50
C ASN A 71 1.87 8.45 1.69
N GLY A 72 2.00 7.17 1.32
CA GLY A 72 3.10 6.72 0.46
C GLY A 72 4.40 6.42 1.18
N ARG A 73 4.38 6.33 2.50
CA ARG A 73 5.59 6.03 3.26
C ARG A 73 5.75 4.55 3.48
N PHE A 74 7.00 4.08 3.43
CA PHE A 74 7.32 2.70 3.71
C PHE A 74 7.67 2.53 5.19
N TRP A 75 7.01 1.56 5.83
CA TRP A 75 7.20 1.24 7.25
C TRP A 75 7.74 -0.17 7.36
N ASP A 76 8.96 -0.30 7.89
CA ASP A 76 9.60 -1.60 8.07
C ASP A 76 8.82 -2.47 9.06
N LYS A 77 8.72 -3.77 8.76
CA LYS A 77 7.95 -4.70 9.58
C LYS A 77 8.45 -4.81 11.02
N ASN A 78 9.71 -4.46 11.26
CA ASN A 78 10.31 -4.57 12.59
C ASN A 78 10.00 -3.36 13.48
N HIS A 79 9.29 -2.37 12.94
CA HIS A 79 8.87 -1.20 13.70
C HIS A 79 7.39 -1.30 14.00
N GLU A 80 7.07 -1.95 15.13
CA GLU A 80 5.70 -2.25 15.54
C GLU A 80 4.78 -1.05 15.47
N TYR A 81 5.29 0.13 15.74
CA TYR A 81 4.50 1.35 15.75
C TYR A 81 4.63 2.14 14.46
N GLY A 82 5.28 1.57 13.46
CA GLY A 82 5.46 2.23 12.19
C GLY A 82 6.22 3.54 12.31
N ARG A 83 7.24 3.57 13.11
CA ARG A 83 7.91 4.82 13.46
C ARG A 83 9.03 5.21 12.53
N ILE A 84 9.56 4.27 11.79
CA ILE A 84 10.64 4.57 10.87
C ILE A 84 10.11 4.63 9.47
N ASP A 85 10.43 5.74 8.85
CA ASP A 85 10.10 6.00 7.47
C ASP A 85 11.40 5.87 6.68
N ILE A 86 11.44 4.89 5.80
CA ILE A 86 12.65 4.58 5.05
C ILE A 86 12.81 5.44 3.80
N CYS A 87 11.76 6.10 3.38
CA CYS A 87 11.89 6.99 2.23
C CYS A 87 12.54 8.32 2.57
#